data_063ca976d21eb953294c6e7e599af79e
#
_entry.id   063ca976d21eb953294c6e7e599af79e
#
_cell.length_a   1.000
_cell.length_b   1.000
_cell.length_c   1.000
_cell.angle_alpha   90.00
_cell.angle_beta   90.00
_cell.angle_gamma   90.00
#
_symmetry.space_group_name_H-M   'P 1'
#
loop_
_entity.id
_entity.type
_entity.pdbx_description
1 polymer ?
#
loop_
_entity_poly.entity_id
_entity_poly.type
_entity_poly.pdbx_seq_one_letter_code
_entity_poly.pdbx_strand_id
1 'polypeptide(L)'
;MGVLAEVDAGPSKVTLRTAVSDDVQAIVELIAADQLGTTRDGVRDAADLAAYEAGFSAIDADPAHILVVAESGGDIVGTMQLSFLPGMARRGALRAQIEAVRVAKSMRGGGLGASMITWAIDEARRRGCALVQLTTDKSRADAHRFYERLGFVASHEGMKLPL
;
A
#
# COMPACT_ATOMS: atom_id res chain seq x y z
N MET A 1 -7.56 0.55 16.27
CA MET A 1 -8.20 0.49 14.93
C MET A 1 -8.87 1.82 14.63
N GLY A 2 -8.34 2.59 13.71
CA GLY A 2 -8.87 3.91 13.35
C GLY A 2 -9.43 3.88 11.92
N VAL A 3 -10.69 4.29 11.74
CA VAL A 3 -11.25 4.56 10.40
C VAL A 3 -10.56 5.79 9.83
N LEU A 4 -10.08 5.66 8.60
CA LEU A 4 -9.36 6.71 7.87
C LEU A 4 -10.27 7.41 6.87
N ALA A 5 -11.07 6.65 6.14
CA ALA A 5 -12.01 7.17 5.14
C ALA A 5 -13.04 6.10 4.72
N GLU A 6 -14.16 6.58 4.17
CA GLU A 6 -15.06 5.77 3.34
C GLU A 6 -14.80 6.12 1.88
N VAL A 7 -14.64 5.11 1.03
CA VAL A 7 -14.37 5.29 -0.40
C VAL A 7 -15.34 4.46 -1.24
N ASP A 8 -15.58 4.91 -2.47
CA ASP A 8 -16.41 4.18 -3.41
C ASP A 8 -15.54 3.21 -4.25
N ALA A 9 -16.06 2.02 -4.47
CA ALA A 9 -15.48 1.01 -5.34
C ALA A 9 -16.60 0.44 -6.24
N GLY A 10 -16.92 1.14 -7.31
CA GLY A 10 -18.10 0.87 -8.11
C GLY A 10 -19.38 1.05 -7.26
N PRO A 11 -20.25 0.03 -7.19
CA PRO A 11 -21.47 0.10 -6.37
C PRO A 11 -21.22 -0.10 -4.87
N SER A 12 -20.03 -0.53 -4.49
CA SER A 12 -19.70 -0.90 -3.10
C SER A 12 -19.07 0.25 -2.35
N LYS A 13 -19.47 0.40 -1.08
CA LYS A 13 -18.76 1.23 -0.11
C LYS A 13 -17.68 0.41 0.58
N VAL A 14 -16.50 0.99 0.72
CA VAL A 14 -15.32 0.35 1.30
C VAL A 14 -14.75 1.27 2.37
N THR A 15 -14.49 0.72 3.55
CA THR A 15 -13.85 1.43 4.64
C THR A 15 -12.33 1.30 4.54
N LEU A 16 -11.63 2.41 4.43
CA LEU A 16 -10.17 2.45 4.67
C LEU A 16 -9.94 2.65 6.17
N ARG A 17 -9.11 1.79 6.75
CA ARG A 17 -8.72 1.88 8.16
C ARG A 17 -7.26 1.49 8.36
N THR A 18 -6.71 1.83 9.53
CA THR A 18 -5.42 1.27 9.94
C THR A 18 -5.53 -0.23 10.17
N ALA A 19 -4.54 -0.98 9.71
CA ALA A 19 -4.43 -2.41 9.97
C ALA A 19 -4.27 -2.69 11.48
N VAL A 20 -4.71 -3.86 11.89
CA VAL A 20 -4.47 -4.44 13.23
C VAL A 20 -3.78 -5.79 13.08
N SER A 21 -3.26 -6.35 14.18
CA SER A 21 -2.55 -7.65 14.15
C SER A 21 -3.35 -8.77 13.48
N ASP A 22 -4.66 -8.78 13.69
CA ASP A 22 -5.54 -9.81 13.13
C ASP A 22 -5.67 -9.73 11.60
N ASP A 23 -5.30 -8.60 10.98
CA ASP A 23 -5.32 -8.43 9.53
C ASP A 23 -4.09 -9.01 8.84
N VAL A 24 -3.01 -9.33 9.57
CA VAL A 24 -1.71 -9.71 9.02
C VAL A 24 -1.84 -10.84 8.01
N GLN A 25 -2.57 -11.90 8.36
CA GLN A 25 -2.75 -13.03 7.46
C GLN A 25 -3.46 -12.63 6.16
N ALA A 26 -4.55 -11.89 6.23
CA ALA A 26 -5.28 -11.42 5.05
C ALA A 26 -4.43 -10.49 4.16
N ILE A 27 -3.62 -9.62 4.77
CA ILE A 27 -2.66 -8.77 4.06
C ILE A 27 -1.63 -9.62 3.30
N VAL A 28 -1.05 -10.62 3.96
CA VAL A 28 -0.06 -11.52 3.34
C VAL A 28 -0.67 -12.29 2.19
N GLU A 29 -1.89 -12.79 2.34
CA GLU A 29 -2.62 -13.47 1.26
C GLU A 29 -2.84 -12.57 0.05
N LEU A 30 -3.20 -11.29 0.25
CA LEU A 30 -3.32 -10.30 -0.83
C LEU A 30 -1.98 -10.05 -1.53
N ILE A 31 -0.89 -9.96 -0.79
CA ILE A 31 0.46 -9.75 -1.33
C ILE A 31 0.91 -10.98 -2.13
N ALA A 32 0.72 -12.18 -1.58
CA ALA A 32 1.09 -13.44 -2.21
C ALA A 32 0.26 -13.77 -3.46
N ALA A 33 -0.99 -13.30 -3.53
CA ALA A 33 -1.87 -13.51 -4.68
C ALA A 33 -1.46 -12.73 -5.94
N ASP A 34 -0.45 -11.88 -5.85
CA ASP A 34 0.09 -11.15 -7.00
C ASP A 34 1.10 -12.01 -7.79
N GLN A 35 1.19 -11.77 -9.10
CA GLN A 35 2.02 -12.55 -10.01
C GLN A 35 3.51 -12.60 -9.59
N LEU A 36 4.03 -11.53 -8.99
CA LEU A 36 5.39 -11.48 -8.44
C LEU A 36 5.47 -11.92 -6.98
N GLY A 37 4.34 -11.95 -6.27
CA GLY A 37 4.24 -12.36 -4.87
C GLY A 37 4.29 -13.88 -4.68
N THR A 38 3.76 -14.65 -5.62
CA THR A 38 3.62 -16.11 -5.51
C THR A 38 4.91 -16.89 -5.22
N THR A 39 6.05 -16.32 -5.58
CA THR A 39 7.37 -16.95 -5.33
C THR A 39 8.13 -16.37 -4.14
N ARG A 40 7.73 -15.20 -3.64
CA ARG A 40 8.45 -14.45 -2.59
C ARG A 40 7.69 -14.40 -1.27
N ASP A 41 6.36 -14.31 -1.36
CA ASP A 41 5.50 -13.98 -0.25
C ASP A 41 4.54 -15.13 0.06
N GLY A 42 4.00 -15.15 1.27
CA GLY A 42 3.05 -16.14 1.75
C GLY A 42 3.51 -16.80 3.05
N VAL A 43 2.56 -17.38 3.76
CA VAL A 43 2.82 -18.14 5.00
C VAL A 43 2.89 -19.60 4.65
N ARG A 44 4.07 -20.20 4.73
CA ARG A 44 4.33 -21.63 4.53
C ARG A 44 4.48 -22.36 5.85
N ASP A 45 4.92 -21.65 6.88
CA ASP A 45 5.12 -22.18 8.23
C ASP A 45 5.00 -21.08 9.30
N ALA A 46 5.15 -21.47 10.56
CA ALA A 46 5.05 -20.55 11.69
C ALA A 46 6.18 -19.47 11.71
N ALA A 47 7.33 -19.78 11.12
CA ALA A 47 8.44 -18.80 11.06
C ALA A 47 8.14 -17.70 10.05
N ASP A 48 7.52 -18.04 8.91
CA ASP A 48 7.05 -17.03 7.95
C ASP A 48 6.03 -16.11 8.61
N LEU A 49 5.02 -16.66 9.32
CA LEU A 49 4.02 -15.86 10.01
C LEU A 49 4.65 -14.93 11.05
N ALA A 50 5.55 -15.45 11.88
CA ALA A 50 6.25 -14.65 12.90
C ALA A 50 7.07 -13.50 12.27
N ALA A 51 7.66 -13.72 11.08
CA ALA A 51 8.37 -12.66 10.37
C ALA A 51 7.42 -11.54 9.90
N TYR A 52 6.23 -11.88 9.40
CA TYR A 52 5.23 -10.88 9.03
C TYR A 52 4.65 -10.14 10.23
N GLU A 53 4.40 -10.83 11.36
CA GLU A 53 3.95 -10.21 12.61
C GLU A 53 5.01 -9.25 13.19
N ALA A 54 6.28 -9.62 13.10
CA ALA A 54 7.39 -8.72 13.48
C ALA A 54 7.45 -7.48 12.57
N GLY A 55 7.29 -7.66 11.26
CA GLY A 55 7.19 -6.57 10.30
C GLY A 55 6.00 -5.64 10.58
N PHE A 56 4.83 -6.21 10.84
CA PHE A 56 3.65 -5.46 11.26
C PHE A 56 3.92 -4.64 12.53
N SER A 57 4.48 -5.27 13.56
CA SER A 57 4.78 -4.61 14.84
C SER A 57 5.73 -3.43 14.68
N ALA A 58 6.74 -3.57 13.80
CA ALA A 58 7.67 -2.49 13.50
C ALA A 58 6.99 -1.31 12.78
N ILE A 59 6.06 -1.59 11.87
CA ILE A 59 5.27 -0.57 11.17
C ILE A 59 4.32 0.14 12.14
N ASP A 60 3.62 -0.62 12.98
CA ASP A 60 2.60 -0.09 13.91
C ASP A 60 3.23 0.76 15.03
N ALA A 61 4.46 0.45 15.43
CA ALA A 61 5.19 1.19 16.46
C ALA A 61 5.73 2.56 15.99
N ASP A 62 5.83 2.79 14.68
CA ASP A 62 6.42 4.03 14.13
C ASP A 62 5.35 4.91 13.46
N PRO A 63 5.04 6.11 14.02
CA PRO A 63 4.06 7.03 13.43
C PRO A 63 4.42 7.57 12.04
N ALA A 64 5.66 7.35 11.58
CA ALA A 64 6.06 7.63 10.21
C ALA A 64 5.48 6.64 9.19
N HIS A 65 4.84 5.57 9.64
CA HIS A 65 4.22 4.56 8.79
C HIS A 65 2.72 4.43 9.05
N ILE A 66 1.98 4.11 8.01
CA ILE A 66 0.57 3.70 8.09
C ILE A 66 0.39 2.46 7.22
N LEU A 67 0.03 1.33 7.84
CA LEU A 67 -0.45 0.18 7.09
C LEU A 67 -1.97 0.30 6.98
N VAL A 68 -2.46 0.44 5.76
CA VAL A 68 -3.88 0.65 5.44
C VAL A 68 -4.47 -0.65 4.93
N VAL A 69 -5.65 -0.98 5.42
CA VAL A 69 -6.52 -2.00 4.83
C VAL A 69 -7.80 -1.39 4.32
N ALA A 70 -8.31 -1.95 3.24
CA ALA A 70 -9.63 -1.66 2.68
C ALA A 70 -10.56 -2.82 3.04
N GLU A 71 -11.61 -2.52 3.79
CA GLU A 71 -12.57 -3.49 4.31
C GLU A 71 -13.93 -3.32 3.63
N SER A 72 -14.53 -4.41 3.21
CA SER A 72 -15.87 -4.45 2.63
C SER A 72 -16.61 -5.69 3.13
N GLY A 73 -17.75 -5.48 3.78
CA GLY A 73 -18.58 -6.57 4.30
C GLY A 73 -17.88 -7.45 5.37
N GLY A 74 -16.85 -6.93 6.04
CA GLY A 74 -16.05 -7.67 7.02
C GLY A 74 -14.82 -8.35 6.44
N ASP A 75 -14.63 -8.35 5.12
CA ASP A 75 -13.47 -8.92 4.45
C ASP A 75 -12.43 -7.85 4.10
N ILE A 76 -11.15 -8.18 4.21
CA ILE A 76 -10.06 -7.34 3.73
C ILE A 76 -9.90 -7.53 2.23
N VAL A 77 -10.25 -6.49 1.47
CA VAL A 77 -10.28 -6.49 0.00
C VAL A 77 -9.17 -5.67 -0.63
N GLY A 78 -8.35 -5.00 0.17
CA GLY A 78 -7.19 -4.25 -0.29
C GLY A 78 -6.24 -3.89 0.83
N THR A 79 -5.01 -3.59 0.46
CA THR A 79 -3.97 -3.10 1.39
C THR A 79 -3.00 -2.16 0.69
N MET A 80 -2.38 -1.27 1.43
CA MET A 80 -1.21 -0.47 1.04
C MET A 80 -0.48 0.02 2.27
N GLN A 81 0.81 0.27 2.14
CA GLN A 81 1.63 0.93 3.15
C GLN A 81 2.00 2.33 2.70
N LEU A 82 1.86 3.31 3.59
CA LEU A 82 2.37 4.67 3.47
C LEU A 82 3.53 4.86 4.44
N SER A 83 4.63 5.45 3.94
CA SER A 83 5.78 5.84 4.77
C SER A 83 6.09 7.31 4.52
N PHE A 84 6.28 8.08 5.60
CA PHE A 84 6.59 9.51 5.55
C PHE A 84 8.07 9.71 5.84
N LEU A 85 8.83 10.07 4.80
CA LEU A 85 10.27 10.07 4.82
C LEU A 85 10.79 11.52 4.82
N PRO A 86 11.31 12.03 5.96
CA PRO A 86 12.00 13.31 5.98
C PRO A 86 13.30 13.21 5.20
N GLY A 87 13.72 14.28 4.56
CA GLY A 87 14.95 14.31 3.79
C GLY A 87 15.63 15.68 3.82
N MET A 88 16.96 15.69 3.69
CA MET A 88 17.71 16.97 3.59
C MET A 88 17.58 17.61 2.21
N ALA A 89 17.40 16.81 1.16
CA ALA A 89 17.18 17.30 -0.19
C ALA A 89 15.87 18.13 -0.30
N ARG A 90 15.76 18.95 -1.34
CA ARG A 90 14.58 19.79 -1.60
C ARG A 90 14.20 20.68 -0.41
N ARG A 91 15.23 21.24 0.27
CA ARG A 91 15.09 22.15 1.44
C ARG A 91 14.41 21.48 2.64
N GLY A 92 14.79 20.25 2.95
CA GLY A 92 14.23 19.50 4.08
C GLY A 92 12.84 18.93 3.82
N ALA A 93 12.49 18.67 2.57
CA ALA A 93 11.15 18.24 2.19
C ALA A 93 10.79 16.87 2.76
N LEU A 94 9.59 16.76 3.32
CA LEU A 94 8.93 15.49 3.60
C LEU A 94 8.39 14.88 2.30
N ARG A 95 8.51 13.58 2.14
CA ARG A 95 7.94 12.82 1.00
C ARG A 95 7.16 11.61 1.50
N ALA A 96 6.08 11.27 0.82
CA ALA A 96 5.35 10.04 1.06
C ALA A 96 5.81 8.95 0.08
N GLN A 97 6.05 7.75 0.61
CA GLN A 97 6.33 6.54 -0.16
C GLN A 97 5.13 5.62 -0.07
N ILE A 98 4.60 5.17 -1.21
CA ILE A 98 3.53 4.17 -1.27
C ILE A 98 4.15 2.82 -1.65
N GLU A 99 3.81 1.78 -0.89
CA GLU A 99 4.30 0.41 -1.11
C GLU A 99 3.19 -0.61 -0.93
N ALA A 100 3.43 -1.82 -1.42
CA ALA A 100 2.58 -3.00 -1.21
C ALA A 100 1.10 -2.80 -1.56
N VAL A 101 0.78 -1.99 -2.56
CA VAL A 101 -0.60 -1.77 -3.00
C VAL A 101 -1.17 -3.05 -3.59
N ARG A 102 -2.24 -3.57 -2.99
CA ARG A 102 -2.95 -4.76 -3.49
C ARG A 102 -4.46 -4.55 -3.41
N VAL A 103 -5.15 -5.10 -4.39
CA VAL A 103 -6.61 -5.15 -4.44
C VAL A 103 -7.02 -6.58 -4.81
N ALA A 104 -7.94 -7.15 -4.03
CA ALA A 104 -8.50 -8.47 -4.26
C ALA A 104 -9.07 -8.57 -5.67
N LYS A 105 -8.93 -9.76 -6.29
CA LYS A 105 -9.41 -9.98 -7.67
C LYS A 105 -10.89 -9.62 -7.85
N SER A 106 -11.71 -9.91 -6.85
CA SER A 106 -13.15 -9.62 -6.83
C SER A 106 -13.48 -8.12 -6.89
N MET A 107 -12.55 -7.24 -6.48
CA MET A 107 -12.73 -5.79 -6.43
C MET A 107 -11.99 -5.05 -7.54
N ARG A 108 -11.28 -5.78 -8.42
CA ARG A 108 -10.56 -5.16 -9.54
C ARG A 108 -11.54 -4.63 -10.59
N GLY A 109 -11.18 -3.52 -11.23
CA GLY A 109 -12.04 -2.86 -12.21
C GLY A 109 -13.11 -1.95 -11.60
N GLY A 110 -13.38 -2.04 -10.30
CA GLY A 110 -14.34 -1.20 -9.58
C GLY A 110 -13.79 0.14 -9.06
N GLY A 111 -12.55 0.48 -9.38
CA GLY A 111 -11.96 1.78 -8.99
C GLY A 111 -11.33 1.80 -7.59
N LEU A 112 -11.41 0.73 -6.79
CA LEU A 112 -10.87 0.70 -5.42
C LEU A 112 -9.41 1.13 -5.35
N GLY A 113 -8.55 0.60 -6.22
CA GLY A 113 -7.14 0.97 -6.25
C GLY A 113 -6.92 2.47 -6.48
N ALA A 114 -7.71 3.08 -7.38
CA ALA A 114 -7.64 4.52 -7.62
C ALA A 114 -8.10 5.33 -6.40
N SER A 115 -9.19 4.92 -5.76
CA SER A 115 -9.70 5.56 -4.53
C SER A 115 -8.66 5.47 -3.39
N MET A 116 -8.01 4.31 -3.20
CA MET A 116 -6.95 4.14 -2.21
C MET A 116 -5.76 5.09 -2.47
N ILE A 117 -5.28 5.15 -3.72
CA ILE A 117 -4.14 6.03 -4.09
C ILE A 117 -4.53 7.50 -3.96
N THR A 118 -5.74 7.89 -4.34
CA THR A 118 -6.24 9.26 -4.17
C THR A 118 -6.24 9.64 -2.69
N TRP A 119 -6.77 8.78 -1.83
CA TRP A 119 -6.72 9.00 -0.38
C TRP A 119 -5.28 9.15 0.12
N ALA A 120 -4.35 8.31 -0.33
CA ALA A 120 -2.93 8.40 0.06
C ALA A 120 -2.29 9.72 -0.36
N ILE A 121 -2.62 10.23 -1.55
CA ILE A 121 -2.15 11.53 -2.05
C ILE A 121 -2.71 12.66 -1.16
N ASP A 122 -3.98 12.60 -0.78
CA ASP A 122 -4.61 13.62 0.06
C ASP A 122 -4.05 13.59 1.49
N GLU A 123 -3.79 12.40 2.04
CA GLU A 123 -3.11 12.25 3.33
C GLU A 123 -1.67 12.80 3.29
N ALA A 124 -0.94 12.55 2.21
CA ALA A 124 0.38 13.13 2.01
C ALA A 124 0.34 14.66 1.95
N ARG A 125 -0.64 15.24 1.26
CA ARG A 125 -0.86 16.71 1.25
C ARG A 125 -1.17 17.24 2.64
N ARG A 126 -2.06 16.57 3.37
CA ARG A 126 -2.44 16.94 4.73
C ARG A 126 -1.25 16.94 5.69
N ARG A 127 -0.29 16.04 5.49
CA ARG A 127 0.97 15.98 6.26
C ARG A 127 2.07 16.91 5.75
N GLY A 128 1.81 17.69 4.71
CA GLY A 128 2.78 18.65 4.17
C GLY A 128 3.89 18.00 3.35
N CYS A 129 3.66 16.81 2.78
CA CYS A 129 4.63 16.20 1.88
C CYS A 129 4.79 17.04 0.59
N ALA A 130 6.02 17.19 0.14
CA ALA A 130 6.33 17.89 -1.11
C ALA A 130 6.09 17.02 -2.35
N LEU A 131 6.08 15.69 -2.19
CA LEU A 131 5.80 14.73 -3.26
C LEU A 131 5.33 13.39 -2.70
N VAL A 132 4.67 12.63 -3.55
CA VAL A 132 4.36 11.20 -3.35
C VAL A 132 5.16 10.41 -4.37
N GLN A 133 5.79 9.33 -3.94
CA GLN A 133 6.56 8.43 -4.81
C GLN A 133 6.18 6.98 -4.58
N LEU A 134 6.42 6.15 -5.57
CA LEU A 134 6.29 4.70 -5.50
C LEU A 134 7.27 4.05 -6.47
N THR A 135 7.46 2.75 -6.34
CA THR A 135 8.14 1.93 -7.34
C THR A 135 7.19 0.85 -7.84
N THR A 136 7.29 0.53 -9.12
CA THR A 136 6.59 -0.61 -9.71
C THR A 136 7.55 -1.37 -10.63
N ASP A 137 7.40 -2.69 -10.70
CA ASP A 137 8.25 -3.51 -11.56
C ASP A 137 8.09 -3.12 -13.02
N LYS A 138 9.19 -3.07 -13.77
CA LYS A 138 9.21 -2.69 -15.19
C LYS A 138 8.32 -3.59 -16.06
N SER A 139 8.15 -4.86 -15.68
CA SER A 139 7.30 -5.83 -16.38
C SER A 139 5.80 -5.58 -16.23
N ARG A 140 5.39 -4.76 -15.24
CA ARG A 140 3.99 -4.50 -14.91
C ARG A 140 3.41 -3.32 -15.71
N ALA A 141 3.32 -3.47 -17.02
CA ALA A 141 2.84 -2.41 -17.92
C ALA A 141 1.46 -1.84 -17.54
N ASP A 142 0.55 -2.69 -17.03
CA ASP A 142 -0.77 -2.24 -16.57
C ASP A 142 -0.69 -1.34 -15.33
N ALA A 143 0.22 -1.64 -14.41
CA ALA A 143 0.45 -0.81 -13.24
C ALA A 143 1.07 0.54 -13.63
N HIS A 144 2.00 0.57 -14.59
CA HIS A 144 2.54 1.83 -15.12
C HIS A 144 1.41 2.71 -15.66
N ARG A 145 0.58 2.19 -16.57
CA ARG A 145 -0.58 2.93 -17.11
C ARG A 145 -1.58 3.37 -16.04
N PHE A 146 -1.77 2.55 -15.00
CA PHE A 146 -2.64 2.89 -13.88
C PHE A 146 -2.12 4.12 -13.13
N TYR A 147 -0.85 4.12 -12.74
CA TYR A 147 -0.26 5.25 -12.00
C TYR A 147 -0.13 6.52 -12.85
N GLU A 148 0.17 6.40 -14.14
CA GLU A 148 0.21 7.53 -15.08
C GLU A 148 -1.15 8.24 -15.17
N ARG A 149 -2.26 7.49 -15.21
CA ARG A 149 -3.63 8.06 -15.17
C ARG A 149 -3.93 8.84 -13.88
N LEU A 150 -3.23 8.52 -12.79
CA LEU A 150 -3.33 9.23 -11.51
C LEU A 150 -2.32 10.39 -11.38
N GLY A 151 -1.58 10.70 -12.45
CA GLY A 151 -0.66 11.82 -12.51
C GLY A 151 0.77 11.51 -12.09
N PHE A 152 1.12 10.25 -11.84
CA PHE A 152 2.50 9.86 -11.60
C PHE A 152 3.31 9.88 -12.90
N VAL A 153 4.57 10.27 -12.79
CA VAL A 153 5.51 10.32 -13.92
C VAL A 153 6.69 9.40 -13.63
N ALA A 154 7.04 8.54 -14.56
CA ALA A 154 8.21 7.65 -14.47
C ALA A 154 9.50 8.46 -14.72
N SER A 155 9.89 9.27 -13.75
CA SER A 155 11.02 10.21 -13.84
C SER A 155 12.35 9.65 -13.33
N HIS A 156 12.33 8.51 -12.64
CA HIS A 156 13.52 7.90 -12.00
C HIS A 156 13.52 6.40 -12.23
N GLU A 157 14.70 5.80 -12.26
CA GLU A 157 14.86 4.34 -12.24
C GLU A 157 15.21 3.87 -10.83
N GLY A 158 14.47 2.88 -10.31
CA GLY A 158 14.76 2.22 -9.05
C GLY A 158 15.83 1.14 -9.26
N MET A 159 16.85 1.13 -8.40
CA MET A 159 17.88 0.10 -8.36
C MET A 159 17.79 -0.66 -7.05
N LYS A 160 17.90 -1.99 -7.07
CA LYS A 160 17.84 -2.86 -5.89
C LYS A 160 19.05 -3.78 -5.84
N LEU A 161 19.66 -3.88 -4.69
CA LEU A 161 20.71 -4.86 -4.39
C LEU A 161 20.18 -5.80 -3.31
N PRO A 162 19.93 -7.09 -3.62
CA PRO A 162 19.63 -8.09 -2.59
C PRO A 162 20.83 -8.28 -1.65
N LEU A 163 20.55 -8.50 -0.35
CA LEU A 163 21.54 -8.73 0.70
C LEU A 163 21.47 -10.17 1.20
#